data_ce7c66b9752d15aea159f3b85d7b24fe
#
_entry.id   ce7c66b9752d15aea159f3b85d7b24fe
#
_cell.length_a   1.000
_cell.length_b   1.000
_cell.length_c   1.000
_cell.angle_alpha   90.00
_cell.angle_beta   90.00
_cell.angle_gamma   90.00
#
_symmetry.space_group_name_H-M   'P 1'
#
loop_
_entity.id
_entity.type
_entity.pdbx_description
1 polymer ?
#
loop_
_entity_poly.entity_id
_entity_poly.type
_entity_poly.pdbx_seq_one_letter_code
_entity_poly.pdbx_strand_id
1 'polypeptide(L)'
;VCYRDGGTLSNGELAECLGREKQVLCIVNTRKAAQDIFALLPEEGRFHLSTLLYPAHRKAVLETIRQRLREGLACRVVSTSLIEAGVDVDFPAVYRELSGLDSVVQAAGRCNREGKREAQDSVVTYFIGETSALKLQKVNIQAAGEALEKGGDPGDPATMGNYFAALRSLITQTDKENVVKAMREGIAGCLLPFKTVAEKFRLIDNATCTVYIPLGAGEALCRKIADGYADKSVYRQAGQFSVNIYANHYDALNRAGMLHPLTQDSAVLLETRCYDAEMGLTMKVDAGMEYFV
;
A
#
# COMPACT_ATOMS: atom_id res chain seq x y z
N VAL A 1 15.83 3.60 -17.40
CA VAL A 1 15.25 4.70 -16.63
C VAL A 1 16.36 5.56 -16.03
N CYS A 2 16.07 6.84 -15.78
CA CYS A 2 16.93 7.74 -15.03
C CYS A 2 16.34 7.97 -13.65
N TYR A 3 17.20 8.05 -12.63
CA TYR A 3 16.78 8.38 -11.27
C TYR A 3 17.01 9.86 -10.97
N ARG A 4 16.09 10.45 -10.22
CA ARG A 4 16.14 11.86 -9.79
C ARG A 4 15.82 11.97 -8.32
N ASP A 5 16.62 12.72 -7.59
CA ASP A 5 16.27 13.14 -6.23
C ASP A 5 15.29 14.32 -6.29
N GLY A 6 14.12 14.15 -5.71
CA GLY A 6 13.08 15.18 -5.58
C GLY A 6 13.17 15.98 -4.27
N GLY A 7 14.08 15.60 -3.37
CA GLY A 7 14.18 16.21 -2.05
C GLY A 7 12.96 15.94 -1.18
N THR A 8 12.61 16.90 -0.33
CA THR A 8 11.39 16.87 0.49
C THR A 8 10.27 17.59 -0.23
N LEU A 9 9.13 16.91 -0.41
CA LEU A 9 7.96 17.47 -1.09
C LEU A 9 6.74 17.44 -0.16
N SER A 10 6.03 18.56 -0.09
CA SER A 10 4.69 18.61 0.49
C SER A 10 3.68 17.93 -0.42
N ASN A 11 2.52 17.53 0.14
CA ASN A 11 1.44 16.98 -0.66
C ASN A 11 0.97 17.94 -1.77
N GLY A 12 0.98 19.24 -1.50
CA GLY A 12 0.64 20.28 -2.49
C GLY A 12 1.64 20.36 -3.63
N GLU A 13 2.95 20.49 -3.32
CA GLU A 13 4.02 20.51 -4.32
C GLU A 13 4.05 19.24 -5.17
N LEU A 14 3.85 18.08 -4.52
CA LEU A 14 3.76 16.81 -5.22
C LEU A 14 2.56 16.77 -6.17
N ALA A 15 1.37 17.21 -5.72
CA ALA A 15 0.19 17.27 -6.57
C ALA A 15 0.37 18.20 -7.76
N GLU A 16 1.06 19.34 -7.61
CA GLU A 16 1.43 20.20 -8.72
C GLU A 16 2.38 19.52 -9.71
N CYS A 17 3.41 18.83 -9.22
CA CYS A 17 4.32 18.06 -10.08
C CYS A 17 3.56 17.00 -10.88
N LEU A 18 2.72 16.22 -10.21
CA LEU A 18 1.91 15.17 -10.85
C LEU A 18 0.87 15.75 -11.82
N GLY A 19 0.30 16.92 -11.51
CA GLY A 19 -0.65 17.63 -12.35
C GLY A 19 -0.08 18.07 -13.71
N ARG A 20 1.22 18.37 -13.79
CA ARG A 20 1.93 18.75 -15.03
C ARG A 20 2.17 17.57 -15.95
N GLU A 21 2.17 16.36 -15.40
CA GLU A 21 2.39 15.14 -16.18
C GLU A 21 1.09 14.66 -16.82
N LYS A 22 1.16 14.18 -18.05
CA LYS A 22 0.00 13.56 -18.73
C LYS A 22 -0.26 12.14 -18.21
N GLN A 23 0.81 11.37 -18.02
CA GLN A 23 0.77 10.00 -17.51
C GLN A 23 1.85 9.82 -16.46
N VAL A 24 1.45 9.59 -15.21
CA VAL A 24 2.36 9.47 -14.08
C VAL A 24 1.82 8.54 -13.01
N LEU A 25 2.72 7.81 -12.38
CA LEU A 25 2.45 7.00 -11.21
C LEU A 25 3.16 7.62 -10.00
N CYS A 26 2.42 7.88 -8.94
CA CYS A 26 2.96 8.25 -7.64
C CYS A 26 2.70 7.10 -6.65
N ILE A 27 3.76 6.64 -5.98
CA ILE A 27 3.66 5.59 -4.96
C ILE A 27 4.08 6.16 -3.62
N VAL A 28 3.16 6.13 -2.65
CA VAL A 28 3.36 6.66 -1.31
C VAL A 28 3.27 5.56 -0.23
N ASN A 29 3.79 5.86 0.94
CA ASN A 29 3.96 4.88 2.01
C ASN A 29 2.70 4.64 2.83
N THR A 30 1.73 5.57 2.82
CA THR A 30 0.52 5.47 3.63
C THR A 30 -0.75 5.66 2.81
N ARG A 31 -1.84 4.99 3.23
CA ARG A 31 -3.16 5.14 2.62
C ARG A 31 -3.69 6.57 2.75
N LYS A 32 -3.39 7.22 3.88
CA LYS A 32 -3.79 8.60 4.12
C LYS A 32 -3.10 9.56 3.14
N ALA A 33 -1.78 9.47 2.99
CA ALA A 33 -1.05 10.29 2.02
C ALA A 33 -1.59 10.09 0.60
N ALA A 34 -1.90 8.84 0.21
CA ALA A 34 -2.48 8.55 -1.09
C ALA A 34 -3.82 9.27 -1.31
N GLN A 35 -4.71 9.29 -0.31
CA GLN A 35 -5.98 9.99 -0.39
C GLN A 35 -5.81 11.52 -0.38
N ASP A 36 -4.93 12.04 0.48
CA ASP A 36 -4.69 13.49 0.60
C ASP A 36 -4.13 14.06 -0.71
N ILE A 37 -3.16 13.40 -1.33
CA ILE A 37 -2.58 13.81 -2.62
C ILE A 37 -3.61 13.66 -3.75
N PHE A 38 -4.34 12.53 -3.79
CA PHE A 38 -5.38 12.28 -4.78
C PHE A 38 -6.43 13.40 -4.81
N ALA A 39 -6.86 13.88 -3.63
CA ALA A 39 -7.83 14.95 -3.51
C ALA A 39 -7.35 16.31 -4.09
N LEU A 40 -6.04 16.51 -4.19
CA LEU A 40 -5.42 17.73 -4.75
C LEU A 40 -5.18 17.63 -6.26
N LEU A 41 -5.30 16.44 -6.87
CA LEU A 41 -5.09 16.27 -8.31
C LEU A 41 -6.27 16.81 -9.13
N PRO A 42 -5.98 17.28 -10.37
CA PRO A 42 -7.05 17.58 -11.33
C PRO A 42 -7.98 16.39 -11.53
N GLU A 43 -9.29 16.63 -11.61
CA GLU A 43 -10.30 15.57 -11.71
C GLU A 43 -10.12 14.68 -12.94
N GLU A 44 -9.72 15.28 -14.07
CA GLU A 44 -9.54 14.52 -15.31
C GLU A 44 -8.36 13.55 -15.22
N GLY A 45 -8.67 12.27 -15.35
CA GLY A 45 -7.66 11.21 -15.45
C GLY A 45 -6.92 10.92 -14.14
N ARG A 46 -7.47 11.32 -12.99
CA ARG A 46 -6.92 10.94 -11.69
C ARG A 46 -7.44 9.56 -11.25
N PHE A 47 -6.59 8.80 -10.60
CA PHE A 47 -6.91 7.48 -10.04
C PHE A 47 -6.24 7.27 -8.70
N HIS A 48 -6.97 6.70 -7.75
CA HIS A 48 -6.45 6.26 -6.46
C HIS A 48 -6.42 4.74 -6.40
N LEU A 49 -5.33 4.17 -5.90
CA LEU A 49 -5.19 2.73 -5.68
C LEU A 49 -4.61 2.43 -4.30
N SER A 50 -5.43 1.84 -3.45
CA SER A 50 -4.98 1.34 -2.15
C SER A 50 -5.78 0.11 -1.73
N THR A 51 -5.42 -0.47 -0.59
CA THR A 51 -6.18 -1.57 0.00
C THR A 51 -7.53 -1.14 0.59
N LEU A 52 -7.89 0.15 0.54
CA LEU A 52 -9.22 0.65 0.90
C LEU A 52 -10.27 0.42 -0.20
N LEU A 53 -9.84 0.14 -1.43
CA LEU A 53 -10.69 -0.38 -2.48
C LEU A 53 -10.80 -1.90 -2.35
N TYR A 54 -12.01 -2.47 -2.41
CA TYR A 54 -12.15 -3.93 -2.43
C TYR A 54 -11.60 -4.54 -3.74
N PRO A 55 -11.21 -5.84 -3.76
CA PRO A 55 -10.49 -6.44 -4.90
C PRO A 55 -11.16 -6.29 -6.25
N ALA A 56 -12.47 -6.51 -6.35
CA ALA A 56 -13.21 -6.38 -7.61
C ALA A 56 -13.19 -4.93 -8.13
N HIS A 57 -13.31 -3.93 -7.24
CA HIS A 57 -13.21 -2.52 -7.59
C HIS A 57 -11.80 -2.16 -8.09
N ARG A 58 -10.76 -2.57 -7.34
CA ARG A 58 -9.36 -2.35 -7.78
C ARG A 58 -9.11 -2.92 -9.17
N LYS A 59 -9.64 -4.11 -9.46
CA LYS A 59 -9.50 -4.73 -10.79
C LYS A 59 -10.11 -3.86 -11.88
N ALA A 60 -11.30 -3.32 -11.66
CA ALA A 60 -11.98 -2.42 -12.60
C ALA A 60 -11.18 -1.12 -12.83
N VAL A 61 -10.69 -0.49 -11.75
CA VAL A 61 -9.86 0.72 -11.82
C VAL A 61 -8.55 0.45 -12.57
N LEU A 62 -7.89 -0.68 -12.31
CA LEU A 62 -6.66 -1.07 -13.02
C LEU A 62 -6.90 -1.29 -14.51
N GLU A 63 -8.03 -1.85 -14.90
CA GLU A 63 -8.38 -2.04 -16.32
C GLU A 63 -8.56 -0.68 -17.03
N THR A 64 -9.23 0.27 -16.37
CA THR A 64 -9.38 1.64 -16.87
C THR A 64 -8.03 2.35 -16.99
N ILE A 65 -7.14 2.21 -16.00
CA ILE A 65 -5.77 2.76 -16.04
C ILE A 65 -5.01 2.21 -17.24
N ARG A 66 -5.01 0.88 -17.43
CA ARG A 66 -4.33 0.23 -18.56
C ARG A 66 -4.85 0.71 -19.92
N GLN A 67 -6.16 0.86 -20.04
CA GLN A 67 -6.78 1.38 -21.26
C GLN A 67 -6.31 2.80 -21.54
N ARG A 68 -6.39 3.71 -20.55
CA ARG A 68 -5.96 5.11 -20.71
C ARG A 68 -4.47 5.23 -21.03
N LEU A 69 -3.62 4.40 -20.44
CA LEU A 69 -2.19 4.34 -20.76
C LEU A 69 -1.95 3.95 -22.22
N ARG A 70 -2.64 2.92 -22.72
CA ARG A 70 -2.54 2.47 -24.11
C ARG A 70 -3.02 3.52 -25.12
N GLU A 71 -4.09 4.24 -24.77
CA GLU A 71 -4.69 5.27 -25.61
C GLU A 71 -3.95 6.61 -25.51
N GLY A 72 -2.93 6.71 -24.66
CA GLY A 72 -2.19 7.94 -24.43
C GLY A 72 -3.01 9.06 -23.79
N LEU A 73 -4.10 8.73 -23.09
CA LEU A 73 -4.96 9.69 -22.39
C LEU A 73 -4.32 10.11 -21.06
N ALA A 74 -4.79 11.23 -20.48
CA ALA A 74 -4.36 11.68 -19.17
C ALA A 74 -4.60 10.56 -18.12
N CYS A 75 -3.56 10.18 -17.39
CA CYS A 75 -3.62 9.09 -16.41
C CYS A 75 -2.65 9.37 -15.26
N ARG A 76 -3.16 9.95 -14.18
CA ARG A 76 -2.42 10.31 -12.97
C ARG A 76 -2.83 9.40 -11.84
N VAL A 77 -1.96 8.49 -11.47
CA VAL A 77 -2.27 7.45 -10.48
C VAL A 77 -1.53 7.74 -9.18
N VAL A 78 -2.25 7.82 -8.08
CA VAL A 78 -1.67 7.82 -6.73
C VAL A 78 -1.98 6.48 -6.07
N SER A 79 -0.94 5.76 -5.67
CA SER A 79 -1.07 4.41 -5.12
C SER A 79 -0.24 4.23 -3.86
N THR A 80 -0.58 3.26 -3.05
CA THR A 80 0.35 2.68 -2.07
C THR A 80 1.22 1.62 -2.75
N SER A 81 2.14 0.99 -2.01
CA SER A 81 3.00 -0.11 -2.51
C SER A 81 2.24 -1.29 -3.14
N LEU A 82 0.92 -1.30 -3.06
CA LEU A 82 0.05 -2.28 -3.71
C LEU A 82 0.37 -2.48 -5.21
N ILE A 83 0.76 -1.41 -5.91
CA ILE A 83 1.04 -1.44 -7.35
C ILE A 83 2.43 -2.01 -7.68
N GLU A 84 3.32 -2.10 -6.70
CA GLU A 84 4.70 -2.57 -6.88
C GLU A 84 4.76 -4.07 -7.20
N ALA A 85 3.83 -4.87 -6.69
CA ALA A 85 3.79 -6.32 -6.88
C ALA A 85 2.54 -6.77 -7.65
N GLY A 86 2.73 -7.64 -8.66
CA GLY A 86 1.63 -8.31 -9.34
C GLY A 86 0.77 -7.44 -10.28
N VAL A 87 1.11 -6.16 -10.46
CA VAL A 87 0.37 -5.24 -11.35
C VAL A 87 1.22 -4.95 -12.58
N ASP A 88 0.64 -5.20 -13.76
CA ASP A 88 1.27 -4.92 -15.04
C ASP A 88 0.78 -3.57 -15.59
N VAL A 89 1.63 -2.54 -15.42
CA VAL A 89 1.43 -1.16 -15.88
C VAL A 89 2.77 -0.57 -16.29
N ASP A 90 2.75 0.34 -17.28
CA ASP A 90 3.92 0.99 -17.82
C ASP A 90 3.72 2.50 -17.93
N PHE A 91 4.38 3.26 -17.06
CA PHE A 91 4.31 4.72 -17.00
C PHE A 91 5.58 5.37 -17.55
N PRO A 92 5.48 6.56 -18.18
CA PRO A 92 6.66 7.34 -18.58
C PRO A 92 7.38 7.98 -17.37
N ALA A 93 6.65 8.36 -16.33
CA ALA A 93 7.19 8.97 -15.13
C ALA A 93 6.65 8.29 -13.87
N VAL A 94 7.52 8.09 -12.89
CA VAL A 94 7.17 7.49 -11.60
C VAL A 94 7.73 8.34 -10.47
N TYR A 95 6.91 8.67 -9.49
CA TYR A 95 7.29 9.29 -8.23
C TYR A 95 7.20 8.26 -7.12
N ARG A 96 8.24 8.12 -6.29
CA ARG A 96 8.27 7.15 -5.19
C ARG A 96 8.68 7.81 -3.89
N GLU A 97 7.77 7.86 -2.93
CA GLU A 97 8.11 8.26 -1.57
C GLU A 97 9.11 7.28 -0.97
N LEU A 98 10.23 7.77 -0.46
CA LEU A 98 11.31 6.95 0.04
C LEU A 98 10.88 6.12 1.25
N SER A 99 11.05 4.80 1.17
CA SER A 99 10.88 3.87 2.29
C SER A 99 12.07 2.92 2.45
N GLY A 100 12.93 2.91 1.45
CA GLY A 100 14.17 2.16 1.30
C GLY A 100 14.59 2.22 -0.16
N LEU A 101 15.85 1.97 -0.46
CA LEU A 101 16.35 2.05 -1.84
C LEU A 101 15.79 0.92 -2.72
N ASP A 102 15.55 -0.24 -2.15
CA ASP A 102 14.90 -1.37 -2.79
C ASP A 102 13.48 -1.02 -3.31
N SER A 103 12.73 -0.19 -2.56
CA SER A 103 11.42 0.27 -2.98
C SER A 103 11.48 1.22 -4.20
N VAL A 104 12.54 2.03 -4.32
CA VAL A 104 12.77 2.89 -5.48
C VAL A 104 13.02 2.04 -6.74
N VAL A 105 13.82 1.00 -6.62
CA VAL A 105 14.10 0.07 -7.73
C VAL A 105 12.85 -0.73 -8.12
N GLN A 106 12.02 -1.14 -7.15
CA GLN A 106 10.74 -1.80 -7.44
C GLN A 106 9.77 -0.88 -8.20
N ALA A 107 9.69 0.40 -7.79
CA ALA A 107 8.91 1.41 -8.49
C ALA A 107 9.43 1.66 -9.91
N ALA A 108 10.75 1.65 -10.12
CA ALA A 108 11.37 1.75 -11.45
C ALA A 108 10.91 0.63 -12.39
N GLY A 109 10.59 -0.55 -11.87
CA GLY A 109 9.97 -1.64 -12.64
C GLY A 109 8.56 -1.33 -13.15
N ARG A 110 8.00 -0.14 -12.88
CA ARG A 110 6.74 0.39 -13.42
C ARG A 110 6.96 1.57 -14.36
N CYS A 111 8.22 2.00 -14.52
CA CYS A 111 8.65 3.07 -15.41
C CYS A 111 9.33 2.46 -16.64
N ASN A 112 8.81 2.75 -17.83
CA ASN A 112 9.35 2.19 -19.09
C ASN A 112 9.54 0.65 -19.04
N ARG A 113 8.60 -0.02 -18.43
CA ARG A 113 8.64 -1.47 -18.20
C ARG A 113 8.77 -2.26 -19.49
N GLU A 114 8.13 -1.77 -20.55
CA GLU A 114 8.15 -2.41 -21.88
C GLU A 114 9.37 -2.03 -22.71
N GLY A 115 10.24 -1.15 -22.21
CA GLY A 115 11.44 -0.69 -22.91
C GLY A 115 11.18 0.10 -24.19
N LYS A 116 10.00 0.70 -24.35
CA LYS A 116 9.57 1.43 -25.56
C LYS A 116 10.05 2.87 -25.62
N ARG A 117 10.58 3.41 -24.53
CA ARG A 117 11.03 4.80 -24.40
C ARG A 117 12.52 4.84 -24.16
N GLU A 118 13.15 5.93 -24.55
CA GLU A 118 14.53 6.19 -24.16
C GLU A 118 14.66 6.37 -22.65
N ALA A 119 15.84 6.05 -22.11
CA ALA A 119 16.08 6.12 -20.66
C ALA A 119 15.89 7.53 -20.11
N GLN A 120 16.29 8.56 -20.88
CA GLN A 120 16.17 9.98 -20.54
C GLN A 120 14.71 10.45 -20.45
N ASP A 121 13.79 9.80 -21.19
CA ASP A 121 12.35 10.10 -21.20
C ASP A 121 11.56 9.25 -20.17
N SER A 122 12.29 8.53 -19.30
CA SER A 122 11.74 7.56 -18.35
C SER A 122 12.32 7.82 -16.98
N VAL A 123 11.68 8.72 -16.22
CA VAL A 123 12.24 9.26 -14.98
C VAL A 123 11.55 8.68 -13.75
N VAL A 124 12.37 8.21 -12.82
CA VAL A 124 11.93 7.79 -11.49
C VAL A 124 12.41 8.84 -10.49
N THR A 125 11.48 9.62 -9.94
CA THR A 125 11.77 10.63 -8.91
C THR A 125 11.50 10.02 -7.53
N TYR A 126 12.52 9.86 -6.70
CA TYR A 126 12.33 9.48 -5.30
C TYR A 126 12.33 10.75 -4.43
N PHE A 127 11.50 10.76 -3.39
CA PHE A 127 11.30 11.95 -2.54
C PHE A 127 10.98 11.57 -1.10
N ILE A 128 11.13 12.51 -0.18
CA ILE A 128 10.70 12.41 1.21
C ILE A 128 9.38 13.17 1.34
N GLY A 129 8.32 12.48 1.78
CA GLY A 129 7.00 13.08 1.99
C GLY A 129 6.85 13.76 3.35
N GLU A 130 5.77 14.53 3.53
CA GLU A 130 5.45 15.22 4.80
C GLU A 130 5.09 14.27 5.94
N THR A 131 4.58 13.09 5.61
CA THR A 131 4.11 12.13 6.63
C THR A 131 5.31 11.51 7.33
N SER A 132 5.33 11.57 8.66
CA SER A 132 6.42 10.96 9.43
C SER A 132 6.49 9.45 9.13
N ALA A 133 7.65 9.01 8.67
CA ALA A 133 7.91 7.61 8.37
C ALA A 133 7.65 6.72 9.59
N LEU A 134 7.05 5.56 9.37
CA LEU A 134 6.92 4.51 10.39
C LEU A 134 8.31 4.14 10.93
N LYS A 135 8.38 3.72 12.21
CA LYS A 135 9.67 3.41 12.87
C LYS A 135 10.57 2.49 12.06
N LEU A 136 9.98 1.47 11.41
CA LEU A 136 10.72 0.53 10.58
C LEU A 136 11.27 1.19 9.30
N GLN A 137 10.52 2.10 8.70
CA GLN A 137 10.92 2.83 7.50
C GLN A 137 12.07 3.81 7.78
N LYS A 138 12.15 4.38 9.00
CA LYS A 138 13.23 5.31 9.38
C LYS A 138 14.62 4.71 9.20
N VAL A 139 14.80 3.44 9.61
CA VAL A 139 16.07 2.73 9.45
C VAL A 139 16.39 2.51 7.97
N ASN A 140 15.40 2.13 7.17
CA ASN A 140 15.59 1.94 5.73
C ASN A 140 15.91 3.26 5.01
N ILE A 141 15.22 4.35 5.38
CA ILE A 141 15.46 5.71 4.83
C ILE A 141 16.85 6.17 5.20
N GLN A 142 17.28 5.98 6.45
CA GLN A 142 18.65 6.31 6.88
C GLN A 142 19.69 5.54 6.06
N ALA A 143 19.55 4.22 5.93
CA ALA A 143 20.45 3.40 5.14
C ALA A 143 20.48 3.80 3.66
N ALA A 144 19.33 4.20 3.09
CA ALA A 144 19.25 4.71 1.73
C ALA A 144 19.97 6.05 1.59
N GLY A 145 19.82 6.97 2.55
CA GLY A 145 20.54 8.25 2.60
C GLY A 145 22.05 8.03 2.59
N GLU A 146 22.57 7.18 3.49
CA GLU A 146 24.00 6.85 3.57
C GLU A 146 24.57 6.27 2.25
N ALA A 147 23.76 5.49 1.51
CA ALA A 147 24.15 4.92 0.22
C ALA A 147 24.16 5.96 -0.90
N LEU A 148 23.23 6.92 -0.87
CA LEU A 148 23.06 7.96 -1.89
C LEU A 148 23.99 9.17 -1.70
N GLU A 149 24.32 9.54 -0.44
CA GLU A 149 25.25 10.67 -0.12
C GLU A 149 26.61 10.52 -0.78
N LYS A 150 27.04 9.31 -1.09
CA LYS A 150 28.31 9.02 -1.79
C LYS A 150 28.21 9.18 -3.32
N GLY A 151 27.15 9.82 -3.81
CA GLY A 151 26.90 9.99 -5.26
C GLY A 151 26.41 8.69 -5.92
N GLY A 152 25.78 7.80 -5.15
CA GLY A 152 25.26 6.53 -5.66
C GLY A 152 24.02 6.71 -6.52
N ASP A 153 23.93 5.97 -7.61
CA ASP A 153 22.71 5.83 -8.43
C ASP A 153 21.90 4.63 -7.90
N PRO A 154 20.59 4.77 -7.64
CA PRO A 154 19.75 3.64 -7.21
C PRO A 154 19.79 2.44 -8.17
N GLY A 155 20.03 2.65 -9.44
CA GLY A 155 20.17 1.58 -10.44
C GLY A 155 21.52 0.85 -10.43
N ASP A 156 22.50 1.36 -9.69
CA ASP A 156 23.82 0.73 -9.62
C ASP A 156 23.84 -0.39 -8.55
N PRO A 157 24.24 -1.62 -8.94
CA PRO A 157 24.39 -2.72 -7.99
C PRO A 157 25.31 -2.44 -6.81
N ALA A 158 26.37 -1.60 -6.99
CA ALA A 158 27.28 -1.22 -5.91
C ALA A 158 26.57 -0.33 -4.87
N THR A 159 25.76 0.62 -5.31
CA THR A 159 24.91 1.46 -4.43
C THR A 159 23.92 0.61 -3.63
N MET A 160 23.28 -0.37 -4.28
CA MET A 160 22.41 -1.33 -3.59
C MET A 160 23.18 -2.19 -2.58
N GLY A 161 24.39 -2.61 -2.91
CA GLY A 161 25.28 -3.31 -1.97
C GLY A 161 25.60 -2.49 -0.73
N ASN A 162 25.91 -1.19 -0.90
CA ASN A 162 26.17 -0.24 0.18
C ASN A 162 24.91 -0.03 1.05
N TYR A 163 23.75 0.11 0.43
CA TYR A 163 22.47 0.21 1.13
C TYR A 163 22.22 -0.99 2.05
N PHE A 164 22.35 -2.22 1.55
CA PHE A 164 22.14 -3.41 2.37
C PHE A 164 23.23 -3.61 3.43
N ALA A 165 24.45 -3.14 3.19
CA ALA A 165 25.51 -3.15 4.20
C ALA A 165 25.18 -2.17 5.34
N ALA A 166 24.78 -0.94 5.02
CA ALA A 166 24.32 0.06 5.99
C ALA A 166 23.09 -0.46 6.78
N LEU A 167 22.10 -0.99 6.09
CA LEU A 167 20.91 -1.56 6.71
C LEU A 167 21.25 -2.66 7.73
N ARG A 168 22.18 -3.56 7.39
CA ARG A 168 22.65 -4.61 8.30
C ARG A 168 23.35 -4.05 9.53
N SER A 169 24.10 -2.95 9.40
CA SER A 169 24.78 -2.31 10.55
C SER A 169 23.81 -1.62 11.50
N LEU A 170 22.69 -1.10 10.98
CA LEU A 170 21.65 -0.42 11.75
C LEU A 170 20.67 -1.39 12.43
N ILE A 171 20.49 -2.60 11.90
CA ILE A 171 19.61 -3.62 12.48
C ILE A 171 20.40 -4.44 13.49
N THR A 172 20.20 -4.13 14.78
CA THR A 172 20.91 -4.81 15.88
C THR A 172 20.29 -6.14 16.30
N GLN A 173 19.01 -6.38 15.98
CA GLN A 173 18.26 -7.57 16.40
C GLN A 173 17.59 -8.25 15.20
N THR A 174 18.20 -9.36 14.75
CA THR A 174 17.71 -10.12 13.58
C THR A 174 16.86 -11.34 13.95
N ASP A 175 16.80 -11.73 15.23
CA ASP A 175 16.04 -12.88 15.75
C ASP A 175 15.14 -12.46 16.93
N LYS A 176 14.23 -11.50 16.68
CA LYS A 176 13.36 -10.88 17.70
C LYS A 176 12.56 -11.92 18.50
N GLU A 177 12.03 -12.92 17.84
CA GLU A 177 11.20 -13.98 18.46
C GLU A 177 12.01 -15.19 18.92
N ASN A 178 13.34 -15.12 18.87
CA ASN A 178 14.25 -16.21 19.21
C ASN A 178 14.01 -17.49 18.40
N VAL A 179 13.61 -17.36 17.15
CA VAL A 179 13.32 -18.49 16.25
C VAL A 179 14.59 -19.25 15.91
N VAL A 180 15.65 -18.54 15.51
CA VAL A 180 16.95 -19.13 15.18
C VAL A 180 17.57 -19.79 16.42
N LYS A 181 17.45 -19.15 17.59
CA LYS A 181 17.90 -19.71 18.87
C LYS A 181 17.17 -21.02 19.17
N ALA A 182 15.84 -21.03 19.10
CA ALA A 182 15.01 -22.23 19.35
C ALA A 182 15.39 -23.37 18.39
N MET A 183 15.63 -23.09 17.11
CA MET A 183 16.07 -24.10 16.14
C MET A 183 17.44 -24.68 16.48
N ARG A 184 18.41 -23.83 16.84
CA ARG A 184 19.78 -24.26 17.22
C ARG A 184 19.74 -25.15 18.48
N GLU A 185 18.99 -24.77 19.50
CA GLU A 185 18.82 -25.54 20.73
C GLU A 185 18.12 -26.87 20.46
N GLY A 186 17.10 -26.87 19.58
CA GLY A 186 16.39 -28.07 19.16
C GLY A 186 17.30 -29.05 18.41
N ILE A 187 18.13 -28.56 17.50
CA ILE A 187 19.12 -29.40 16.78
C ILE A 187 20.10 -30.04 17.77
N ALA A 188 20.63 -29.25 18.73
CA ALA A 188 21.55 -29.76 19.75
C ALA A 188 20.89 -30.83 20.67
N GLY A 189 19.60 -30.70 20.94
CA GLY A 189 18.83 -31.63 21.75
C GLY A 189 18.16 -32.78 20.96
N CYS A 190 18.44 -32.93 19.67
CA CYS A 190 17.78 -33.89 18.77
C CYS A 190 16.25 -33.80 18.76
N LEU A 191 15.70 -32.61 19.07
CA LEU A 191 14.29 -32.28 19.12
C LEU A 191 14.05 -31.01 18.28
N LEU A 192 13.53 -31.16 17.05
CA LEU A 192 13.26 -30.02 16.19
C LEU A 192 11.92 -29.37 16.53
N PRO A 193 11.90 -28.12 17.05
CA PRO A 193 10.69 -27.47 17.56
C PRO A 193 9.87 -26.83 16.43
N PHE A 194 9.57 -27.52 15.35
CA PHE A 194 8.87 -26.98 14.17
C PHE A 194 7.54 -26.31 14.51
N LYS A 195 6.75 -26.91 15.42
CA LYS A 195 5.46 -26.35 15.84
C LYS A 195 5.65 -24.99 16.53
N THR A 196 6.54 -24.93 17.52
CA THR A 196 6.85 -23.71 18.27
C THR A 196 7.44 -22.63 17.37
N VAL A 197 8.30 -23.01 16.43
CA VAL A 197 8.86 -22.09 15.44
C VAL A 197 7.77 -21.56 14.50
N ALA A 198 6.88 -22.42 14.00
CA ALA A 198 5.77 -21.98 13.14
C ALA A 198 4.80 -21.05 13.86
N GLU A 199 4.55 -21.24 15.15
CA GLU A 199 3.71 -20.37 15.98
C GLU A 199 4.35 -18.98 16.21
N LYS A 200 5.68 -18.96 16.39
CA LYS A 200 6.45 -17.72 16.61
C LYS A 200 6.81 -16.98 15.34
N PHE A 201 7.03 -17.70 14.25
CA PHE A 201 7.41 -17.11 12.96
C PHE A 201 6.20 -16.49 12.28
N ARG A 202 6.04 -15.18 12.47
CA ARG A 202 5.04 -14.38 11.76
C ARG A 202 5.75 -13.41 10.84
N LEU A 203 5.63 -13.65 9.53
CA LEU A 203 6.20 -12.75 8.51
C LEU A 203 5.45 -11.42 8.45
N ILE A 204 4.14 -11.46 8.70
CA ILE A 204 3.26 -10.30 8.71
C ILE A 204 2.40 -10.39 9.97
N ASP A 205 2.53 -9.41 10.87
CA ASP A 205 1.64 -9.23 12.01
C ASP A 205 0.33 -8.60 11.51
N ASN A 206 -0.62 -9.45 11.11
CA ASN A 206 -1.92 -9.02 10.62
C ASN A 206 -2.93 -8.90 11.76
N ALA A 207 -2.90 -7.79 12.49
CA ALA A 207 -4.03 -7.36 13.31
C ALA A 207 -5.00 -6.53 12.43
N THR A 208 -5.56 -7.16 11.38
CA THR A 208 -6.55 -6.50 10.51
C THR A 208 -7.90 -7.16 10.65
N CYS A 209 -8.95 -6.33 10.61
CA CYS A 209 -10.34 -6.75 10.59
C CYS A 209 -10.89 -6.65 9.17
N THR A 210 -11.79 -7.55 8.81
CA THR A 210 -12.42 -7.61 7.49
C THR A 210 -13.76 -6.90 7.51
N VAL A 211 -13.94 -5.94 6.60
CA VAL A 211 -15.22 -5.26 6.37
C VAL A 211 -15.75 -5.64 5.00
N TYR A 212 -16.89 -6.32 4.96
CA TYR A 212 -17.60 -6.66 3.73
C TYR A 212 -18.42 -5.47 3.25
N ILE A 213 -18.33 -5.15 1.96
CA ILE A 213 -18.93 -3.96 1.34
C ILE A 213 -20.15 -4.37 0.52
N PRO A 214 -21.38 -3.99 0.91
CA PRO A 214 -22.60 -4.39 0.24
C PRO A 214 -22.91 -3.50 -0.99
N LEU A 215 -21.99 -3.50 -1.97
CA LEU A 215 -22.17 -2.74 -3.21
C LEU A 215 -22.16 -3.67 -4.43
N GLY A 216 -23.03 -3.41 -5.39
CA GLY A 216 -23.16 -4.19 -6.61
C GLY A 216 -23.40 -5.69 -6.32
N ALA A 217 -22.61 -6.58 -6.92
CA ALA A 217 -22.72 -8.02 -6.67
C ALA A 217 -22.39 -8.44 -5.21
N GLY A 218 -21.72 -7.58 -4.46
CA GLY A 218 -21.44 -7.79 -3.04
C GLY A 218 -22.66 -7.73 -2.14
N GLU A 219 -23.74 -7.01 -2.55
CA GLU A 219 -24.94 -6.83 -1.73
C GLU A 219 -25.61 -8.16 -1.35
N ALA A 220 -25.87 -9.00 -2.35
CA ALA A 220 -26.48 -10.31 -2.12
C ALA A 220 -25.61 -11.24 -1.27
N LEU A 221 -24.29 -11.16 -1.42
CA LEU A 221 -23.33 -11.94 -0.63
C LEU A 221 -23.28 -11.46 0.83
N CYS A 222 -23.22 -10.15 1.06
CA CYS A 222 -23.24 -9.56 2.39
C CYS A 222 -24.55 -9.87 3.14
N ARG A 223 -25.69 -9.86 2.45
CA ARG A 223 -26.99 -10.26 3.04
C ARG A 223 -26.94 -11.71 3.51
N LYS A 224 -26.49 -12.65 2.67
CA LYS A 224 -26.35 -14.06 3.05
C LYS A 224 -25.43 -14.25 4.27
N ILE A 225 -24.37 -13.48 4.35
CA ILE A 225 -23.44 -13.52 5.49
C ILE A 225 -24.13 -12.99 6.76
N ALA A 226 -24.80 -11.85 6.68
CA ALA A 226 -25.49 -11.23 7.81
C ALA A 226 -26.63 -12.12 8.35
N ASP A 227 -27.36 -12.80 7.46
CA ASP A 227 -28.46 -13.70 7.81
C ASP A 227 -28.01 -15.09 8.29
N GLY A 228 -26.68 -15.36 8.30
CA GLY A 228 -26.13 -16.64 8.74
C GLY A 228 -26.25 -17.80 7.73
N TYR A 229 -26.61 -17.51 6.48
CA TYR A 229 -26.73 -18.52 5.40
C TYR A 229 -25.48 -18.65 4.53
N ALA A 230 -24.32 -18.17 5.00
CA ALA A 230 -23.10 -18.21 4.23
C ALA A 230 -22.30 -19.49 4.46
N ASP A 231 -22.01 -20.18 3.37
CA ASP A 231 -21.03 -21.28 3.32
C ASP A 231 -19.62 -20.77 2.93
N LYS A 232 -18.64 -21.69 2.86
CA LYS A 232 -17.26 -21.34 2.45
C LYS A 232 -17.19 -20.71 1.03
N SER A 233 -18.11 -21.06 0.14
CA SER A 233 -18.16 -20.53 -1.23
C SER A 233 -18.61 -19.07 -1.22
N VAL A 234 -19.64 -18.74 -0.42
CA VAL A 234 -20.14 -17.37 -0.23
C VAL A 234 -19.03 -16.49 0.36
N TYR A 235 -18.34 -16.94 1.41
CA TYR A 235 -17.23 -16.18 1.99
C TYR A 235 -16.08 -15.95 1.00
N ARG A 236 -15.75 -16.95 0.17
CA ARG A 236 -14.71 -16.80 -0.88
C ARG A 236 -15.10 -15.73 -1.91
N GLN A 237 -16.37 -15.74 -2.35
CA GLN A 237 -16.87 -14.74 -3.30
C GLN A 237 -16.95 -13.36 -2.64
N ALA A 238 -17.46 -13.26 -1.41
CA ALA A 238 -17.55 -12.03 -0.63
C ALA A 238 -16.17 -11.39 -0.36
N GLY A 239 -15.11 -12.18 -0.32
CA GLY A 239 -13.73 -11.67 -0.25
C GLY A 239 -13.36 -10.74 -1.41
N GLN A 240 -14.03 -10.83 -2.57
CA GLN A 240 -13.84 -9.87 -3.68
C GLN A 240 -14.47 -8.51 -3.39
N PHE A 241 -15.35 -8.44 -2.40
CA PHE A 241 -16.09 -7.24 -1.95
C PHE A 241 -15.76 -6.90 -0.50
N SER A 242 -14.55 -7.20 -0.04
CA SER A 242 -14.12 -6.91 1.32
C SER A 242 -12.88 -6.03 1.36
N VAL A 243 -12.75 -5.25 2.44
CA VAL A 243 -11.62 -4.39 2.73
C VAL A 243 -11.03 -4.80 4.08
N ASN A 244 -9.71 -4.99 4.12
CA ASN A 244 -9.00 -5.25 5.38
C ASN A 244 -8.48 -3.93 5.95
N ILE A 245 -8.87 -3.63 7.19
CA ILE A 245 -8.51 -2.41 7.91
C ILE A 245 -7.86 -2.76 9.26
N TYR A 246 -7.08 -1.84 9.80
CA TYR A 246 -6.50 -2.02 11.13
C TYR A 246 -7.58 -1.98 12.24
N ALA A 247 -7.34 -2.65 13.35
CA ALA A 247 -8.28 -2.74 14.46
C ALA A 247 -8.77 -1.36 14.96
N ASN A 248 -7.87 -0.38 15.07
CA ASN A 248 -8.24 0.98 15.47
C ASN A 248 -9.24 1.65 14.52
N HIS A 249 -9.10 1.41 13.20
CA HIS A 249 -10.04 1.92 12.21
C HIS A 249 -11.38 1.16 12.27
N TYR A 250 -11.31 -0.17 12.46
CA TYR A 250 -12.50 -1.00 12.67
C TYR A 250 -13.29 -0.54 13.90
N ASP A 251 -12.62 -0.33 15.03
CA ASP A 251 -13.23 0.14 16.26
C ASP A 251 -13.87 1.53 16.12
N ALA A 252 -13.25 2.42 15.34
CA ALA A 252 -13.83 3.73 15.06
C ALA A 252 -15.13 3.63 14.26
N LEU A 253 -15.16 2.83 13.18
CA LEU A 253 -16.36 2.58 12.38
C LEU A 253 -17.45 1.88 13.20
N ASN A 254 -17.07 0.91 14.03
CA ASN A 254 -18.02 0.18 14.87
C ASN A 254 -18.66 1.08 15.95
N ARG A 255 -17.85 1.91 16.62
CA ARG A 255 -18.36 2.89 17.59
C ARG A 255 -19.27 3.93 16.96
N ALA A 256 -19.05 4.29 15.72
CA ALA A 256 -19.92 5.18 14.96
C ALA A 256 -21.20 4.50 14.42
N GLY A 257 -21.44 3.22 14.74
CA GLY A 257 -22.61 2.47 14.31
C GLY A 257 -22.64 2.15 12.80
N MET A 258 -21.50 2.22 12.13
CA MET A 258 -21.38 2.02 10.68
C MET A 258 -21.19 0.57 10.26
N LEU A 259 -21.00 -0.33 11.23
CA LEU A 259 -20.74 -1.75 11.01
C LEU A 259 -21.81 -2.63 11.65
N HIS A 260 -22.12 -3.73 10.98
CA HIS A 260 -22.83 -4.87 11.55
C HIS A 260 -21.81 -5.97 11.87
N PRO A 261 -21.40 -6.12 13.15
CA PRO A 261 -20.40 -7.12 13.54
C PRO A 261 -20.88 -8.54 13.27
N LEU A 262 -20.01 -9.37 12.70
CA LEU A 262 -20.25 -10.80 12.47
C LEU A 262 -19.44 -11.65 13.44
N THR A 263 -18.18 -11.26 13.61
CA THR A 263 -17.23 -11.86 14.57
C THR A 263 -16.42 -10.75 15.23
N GLN A 264 -15.45 -11.11 16.08
CA GLN A 264 -14.58 -10.13 16.74
C GLN A 264 -13.75 -9.30 15.73
N ASP A 265 -13.47 -9.85 14.54
CA ASP A 265 -12.57 -9.27 13.53
C ASP A 265 -13.22 -9.14 12.16
N SER A 266 -14.54 -9.28 12.05
CA SER A 266 -15.26 -9.13 10.79
C SER A 266 -16.63 -8.50 10.95
N ALA A 267 -17.04 -7.70 9.96
CA ALA A 267 -18.33 -7.02 9.92
C ALA A 267 -18.81 -6.78 8.49
N VAL A 268 -20.11 -6.49 8.33
CA VAL A 268 -20.69 -5.93 7.11
C VAL A 268 -20.83 -4.41 7.29
N LEU A 269 -20.47 -3.63 6.30
CA LEU A 269 -20.69 -2.18 6.27
C LEU A 269 -22.20 -1.89 6.17
N LEU A 270 -22.74 -1.12 7.11
CA LEU A 270 -24.15 -0.69 7.11
C LEU A 270 -24.35 0.57 6.25
N GLU A 271 -23.44 1.53 6.40
CA GLU A 271 -23.52 2.82 5.76
C GLU A 271 -22.69 2.85 4.48
N THR A 272 -23.31 2.57 3.33
CA THR A 272 -22.61 2.52 2.02
C THR A 272 -21.98 3.86 1.62
N ARG A 273 -22.45 5.00 2.18
CA ARG A 273 -21.82 6.33 2.00
C ARG A 273 -20.38 6.40 2.55
N CYS A 274 -20.00 5.46 3.43
CA CYS A 274 -18.63 5.35 3.91
C CYS A 274 -17.68 4.70 2.89
N TYR A 275 -18.20 4.30 1.73
CA TYR A 275 -17.40 3.78 0.64
C TYR A 275 -17.53 4.67 -0.59
N ASP A 276 -16.46 5.39 -0.90
CA ASP A 276 -16.38 6.31 -2.03
C ASP A 276 -15.96 5.57 -3.31
N ALA A 277 -16.51 6.03 -4.45
CA ALA A 277 -16.27 5.42 -5.76
C ALA A 277 -14.82 5.61 -6.27
N GLU A 278 -14.09 6.62 -5.79
CA GLU A 278 -12.71 6.91 -6.19
C GLU A 278 -11.72 6.47 -5.10
N MET A 279 -12.03 6.73 -3.82
CA MET A 279 -11.10 6.54 -2.69
C MET A 279 -11.31 5.26 -1.89
N GLY A 280 -12.45 4.56 -2.09
CA GLY A 280 -12.79 3.35 -1.34
C GLY A 280 -13.32 3.63 0.06
N LEU A 281 -13.05 2.74 1.02
CA LEU A 281 -13.54 2.87 2.39
C LEU A 281 -12.93 4.10 3.05
N THR A 282 -13.77 4.97 3.63
CA THR A 282 -13.32 6.21 4.28
C THR A 282 -12.40 5.93 5.46
N MET A 283 -11.39 6.77 5.62
CA MET A 283 -10.54 6.80 6.81
C MET A 283 -11.01 7.83 7.84
N LYS A 284 -11.85 8.76 7.44
CA LYS A 284 -12.46 9.76 8.32
C LYS A 284 -13.81 9.21 8.79
N VAL A 285 -13.94 9.03 10.09
CA VAL A 285 -15.18 8.62 10.74
C VAL A 285 -15.66 9.83 11.53
N ASP A 286 -16.72 10.48 11.03
CA ASP A 286 -17.40 11.52 11.80
C ASP A 286 -18.14 10.83 12.93
N ALA A 287 -17.58 10.91 14.13
CA ALA A 287 -18.14 10.25 15.31
C ALA A 287 -19.46 10.86 15.82
N GLY A 288 -20.05 11.80 15.11
CA GLY A 288 -21.34 12.39 15.44
C GLY A 288 -21.40 13.13 16.80
N MET A 289 -20.26 13.35 17.44
CA MET A 289 -20.19 13.89 18.81
C MET A 289 -20.01 15.42 18.90
N GLU A 290 -20.03 16.13 17.79
CA GLU A 290 -19.88 17.61 17.82
C GLU A 290 -21.19 18.39 17.89
N TYR A 291 -22.33 17.73 18.04
CA TYR A 291 -23.63 18.43 18.09
C TYR A 291 -24.31 18.45 19.47
N PHE A 292 -23.62 18.08 20.54
CA PHE A 292 -24.10 18.26 21.89
C PHE A 292 -23.03 18.91 22.78
N VAL A 293 -22.81 20.21 22.58
CA VAL A 293 -22.33 21.13 23.61
C VAL A 293 -23.22 22.36 23.59
#